data_bb26f2a84fb031f6dd8581799322f54c
#
_entry.id   bb26f2a84fb031f6dd8581799322f54c
#
_cell.length_a   1.000
_cell.length_b   1.000
_cell.length_c   1.000
_cell.angle_alpha   90.00
_cell.angle_beta   90.00
_cell.angle_gamma   90.00
#
_symmetry.space_group_name_H-M   'P 1'
#
loop_
_entity.id
_entity.type
_entity.pdbx_description
1 polymer ?
#
loop_
_entity_poly.entity_id
_entity_poly.type
_entity_poly.pdbx_seq_one_letter_code
_entity_poly.pdbx_strand_id
1 'polypeptide(L)'
;SAEKWPLVLVTNRDEVHTRNAIPVGPWVDHPSIVAGRDVTGGGTWLGLSTEGRIALLTNVREPGRHIPDAPTRGQLTERFLLAEDSPADHARSLQDDMNRYNGFNLLIGDMNELWYVSNRSNRSPHKLHPGVFGLSNAELQTPWPKLVKTRDAVATHLESLSTTNQDPDYQVLFDIMSDRQTPPDDQLPSTGVGIERERMLGSPFIKSETYGTRCTTIVMVSQDETAWIFERTFNPDGQITGSAKWGVDTKRKKSYPANP
;
A
#
# COMPACT_ATOMS: atom_id res chain seq x y z
N SER A 1 -15.21 14.71 -3.37
CA SER A 1 -16.00 13.87 -4.27
C SER A 1 -15.07 12.99 -5.09
N ALA A 2 -15.53 11.83 -5.54
CA ALA A 2 -14.76 10.93 -6.40
C ALA A 2 -14.29 11.63 -7.70
N GLU A 3 -14.99 12.66 -8.15
CA GLU A 3 -14.58 13.48 -9.28
C GLU A 3 -13.29 14.28 -8.98
N LYS A 4 -13.16 14.88 -7.80
CA LYS A 4 -12.00 15.70 -7.44
C LYS A 4 -10.76 14.84 -7.10
N TRP A 5 -10.98 13.68 -6.50
CA TRP A 5 -9.95 12.76 -6.05
C TRP A 5 -10.17 11.37 -6.67
N PRO A 6 -9.72 11.16 -7.92
CA PRO A 6 -9.85 9.88 -8.63
C PRO A 6 -9.26 8.69 -7.89
N LEU A 7 -8.23 8.92 -7.07
CA LEU A 7 -7.63 7.86 -6.25
C LEU A 7 -7.30 8.39 -4.85
N VAL A 8 -7.77 7.66 -3.84
CA VAL A 8 -7.30 7.76 -2.45
C VAL A 8 -6.87 6.37 -2.01
N LEU A 9 -5.62 6.21 -1.61
CA LEU A 9 -5.05 4.96 -1.15
C LEU A 9 -4.50 5.16 0.26
N VAL A 10 -4.84 4.24 1.17
CA VAL A 10 -4.41 4.29 2.57
C VAL A 10 -3.87 2.93 2.96
N THR A 11 -2.67 2.87 3.52
CA THR A 11 -2.02 1.59 3.83
C THR A 11 -1.10 1.66 5.04
N ASN A 12 -1.00 0.55 5.77
CA ASN A 12 0.05 0.29 6.75
C ASN A 12 1.10 -0.65 6.17
N ARG A 13 2.36 -0.41 6.49
CA ARG A 13 3.44 -1.37 6.32
C ARG A 13 3.77 -2.00 7.66
N ASP A 14 3.54 -3.29 7.75
CA ASP A 14 3.86 -4.10 8.93
C ASP A 14 5.11 -4.94 8.65
N GLU A 15 6.10 -4.88 9.56
CA GLU A 15 7.38 -5.55 9.36
C GLU A 15 8.09 -5.78 10.71
N VAL A 16 9.06 -6.69 10.72
CA VAL A 16 9.94 -6.87 11.88
C VAL A 16 10.71 -5.58 12.18
N HIS A 17 10.86 -5.26 13.47
CA HIS A 17 11.47 -3.98 13.88
C HIS A 17 12.92 -3.82 13.45
N THR A 18 13.64 -4.93 13.25
CA THR A 18 15.04 -4.93 12.79
C THR A 18 15.21 -4.68 11.29
N ARG A 19 14.11 -4.69 10.50
CA ARG A 19 14.18 -4.41 9.05
C ARG A 19 14.14 -2.91 8.82
N ASN A 20 15.29 -2.36 8.49
CA ASN A 20 15.43 -0.93 8.25
C ASN A 20 14.77 -0.49 6.93
N ALA A 21 14.18 0.69 6.96
CA ALA A 21 13.63 1.36 5.79
C ALA A 21 13.94 2.85 5.85
N ILE A 22 14.09 3.47 4.69
CA ILE A 22 14.15 4.92 4.53
C ILE A 22 12.71 5.42 4.38
N PRO A 23 12.31 6.48 5.09
CA PRO A 23 10.99 7.11 4.93
C PRO A 23 10.76 7.61 3.49
N VAL A 24 9.49 7.90 3.18
CA VAL A 24 9.10 8.40 1.85
C VAL A 24 9.85 9.68 1.47
N GLY A 25 10.37 9.68 0.26
CA GLY A 25 11.07 10.80 -0.37
C GLY A 25 11.55 10.45 -1.78
N PRO A 26 12.09 11.44 -2.53
CA PRO A 26 12.74 11.16 -3.81
C PRO A 26 13.96 10.25 -3.60
N TRP A 27 14.10 9.23 -4.44
CA TRP A 27 15.28 8.37 -4.38
C TRP A 27 16.50 9.05 -4.98
N VAL A 28 17.67 8.86 -4.36
CA VAL A 28 18.92 9.49 -4.80
C VAL A 28 19.38 8.96 -6.17
N ASP A 29 19.25 7.65 -6.37
CA ASP A 29 19.62 6.95 -7.60
C ASP A 29 18.53 7.01 -8.70
N HIS A 30 17.27 7.23 -8.32
CA HIS A 30 16.13 7.37 -9.23
C HIS A 30 15.23 8.53 -8.78
N PRO A 31 15.61 9.80 -9.02
CA PRO A 31 14.90 10.98 -8.52
C PRO A 31 13.44 11.11 -9.01
N SER A 32 13.07 10.39 -10.05
CA SER A 32 11.69 10.29 -10.52
C SER A 32 10.79 9.48 -9.59
N ILE A 33 11.36 8.63 -8.72
CA ILE A 33 10.59 7.83 -7.74
C ILE A 33 10.48 8.61 -6.42
N VAL A 34 9.26 8.70 -5.90
CA VAL A 34 8.94 9.20 -4.55
C VAL A 34 8.32 8.07 -3.75
N ALA A 35 9.11 7.46 -2.89
CA ALA A 35 8.74 6.25 -2.16
C ALA A 35 9.56 6.09 -0.88
N GLY A 36 9.07 5.29 0.07
CA GLY A 36 9.94 4.68 1.07
C GLY A 36 10.87 3.65 0.43
N ARG A 37 11.99 3.32 1.08
CA ARG A 37 12.92 2.32 0.54
C ARG A 37 13.23 1.24 1.57
N ASP A 38 13.07 0.00 1.19
CA ASP A 38 13.50 -1.15 1.98
C ASP A 38 15.02 -1.30 1.87
N VAL A 39 15.76 -1.04 2.95
CA VAL A 39 17.23 -1.07 2.92
C VAL A 39 17.76 -2.50 2.70
N THR A 40 17.03 -3.51 3.15
CA THR A 40 17.43 -4.91 3.00
C THR A 40 17.09 -5.46 1.62
N GLY A 41 15.89 -5.15 1.11
CA GLY A 41 15.40 -5.68 -0.16
C GLY A 41 15.68 -4.80 -1.37
N GLY A 42 16.07 -3.55 -1.16
CA GLY A 42 16.41 -2.57 -2.20
C GLY A 42 15.23 -1.81 -2.80
N GLY A 43 14.09 -2.45 -3.03
CA GLY A 43 12.89 -1.87 -3.63
C GLY A 43 11.96 -1.16 -2.64
N THR A 44 10.69 -1.05 -3.00
CA THR A 44 9.65 -0.40 -2.17
C THR A 44 8.39 -1.24 -2.05
N TRP A 45 7.53 -0.88 -1.08
CA TRP A 45 6.18 -1.44 -0.90
C TRP A 45 5.08 -0.55 -1.48
N LEU A 46 5.34 0.76 -1.58
CA LEU A 46 4.44 1.76 -2.15
C LEU A 46 5.27 2.93 -2.67
N GLY A 47 4.96 3.40 -3.87
CA GLY A 47 5.60 4.57 -4.44
C GLY A 47 4.79 5.21 -5.56
N LEU A 48 5.21 6.44 -5.85
CA LEU A 48 4.79 7.23 -6.99
C LEU A 48 5.99 7.50 -7.88
N SER A 49 5.76 7.76 -9.16
CA SER A 49 6.77 8.38 -10.02
C SER A 49 6.31 9.74 -10.54
N THR A 50 7.26 10.58 -10.92
CA THR A 50 6.98 11.86 -11.59
C THR A 50 6.35 11.71 -12.96
N GLU A 51 6.37 10.49 -13.51
CA GLU A 51 5.67 10.10 -14.74
C GLU A 51 4.20 9.70 -14.49
N GLY A 52 3.71 9.87 -13.26
CA GLY A 52 2.33 9.57 -12.89
C GLY A 52 2.03 8.10 -12.60
N ARG A 53 3.07 7.27 -12.41
CA ARG A 53 2.90 5.86 -12.09
C ARG A 53 2.76 5.64 -10.59
N ILE A 54 1.94 4.65 -10.23
CA ILE A 54 1.62 4.29 -8.85
C ILE A 54 1.80 2.79 -8.70
N ALA A 55 2.51 2.35 -7.66
CA ALA A 55 2.65 0.93 -7.36
C ALA A 55 2.54 0.68 -5.85
N LEU A 56 1.80 -0.37 -5.47
CA LEU A 56 1.66 -0.85 -4.09
C LEU A 56 1.76 -2.37 -4.07
N LEU A 57 2.47 -2.90 -3.10
CA LEU A 57 2.67 -4.34 -2.91
C LEU A 57 2.26 -4.76 -1.49
N THR A 58 1.53 -5.88 -1.39
CA THR A 58 1.35 -6.62 -0.14
C THR A 58 1.83 -8.06 -0.27
N ASN A 59 2.32 -8.62 0.83
CA ASN A 59 2.68 -10.03 0.90
C ASN A 59 1.40 -10.87 1.07
N VAL A 60 1.36 -12.07 0.46
CA VAL A 60 0.34 -13.06 0.80
C VAL A 60 0.80 -13.86 2.03
N ARG A 61 -0.11 -14.02 3.00
CA ARG A 61 0.15 -14.84 4.21
C ARG A 61 -0.13 -16.30 3.90
N GLU A 62 0.94 -17.05 3.65
CA GLU A 62 0.90 -18.46 3.26
C GLU A 62 2.05 -19.25 3.94
N PRO A 63 1.96 -19.50 5.26
CA PRO A 63 2.99 -20.26 5.96
C PRO A 63 3.16 -21.63 5.29
N GLY A 64 4.42 -22.09 5.18
CA GLY A 64 4.76 -23.37 4.56
C GLY A 64 4.90 -23.36 3.04
N ARG A 65 4.67 -22.21 2.36
CA ARG A 65 4.91 -22.05 0.91
C ARG A 65 6.05 -21.08 0.58
N HIS A 66 6.97 -20.91 1.52
CA HIS A 66 8.13 -20.03 1.32
C HIS A 66 9.10 -20.66 0.30
N ILE A 67 9.48 -19.90 -0.70
CA ILE A 67 10.52 -20.24 -1.69
C ILE A 67 11.82 -19.62 -1.18
N PRO A 68 12.81 -20.43 -0.77
CA PRO A 68 14.14 -19.92 -0.43
C PRO A 68 14.75 -19.20 -1.65
N ASP A 69 15.52 -18.15 -1.41
CA ASP A 69 16.24 -17.38 -2.45
C ASP A 69 15.37 -16.76 -3.55
N ALA A 70 14.04 -16.69 -3.33
CA ALA A 70 13.15 -15.97 -4.24
C ALA A 70 13.56 -14.49 -4.33
N PRO A 71 13.43 -13.87 -5.52
CA PRO A 71 13.66 -12.44 -5.68
C PRO A 71 12.79 -11.62 -4.72
N THR A 72 13.31 -10.46 -4.29
CA THR A 72 12.55 -9.59 -3.41
C THR A 72 11.34 -9.00 -4.15
N ARG A 73 10.16 -9.08 -3.53
CA ARG A 73 8.91 -8.61 -4.12
C ARG A 73 8.90 -7.09 -4.34
N GLY A 74 9.65 -6.33 -3.52
CA GLY A 74 9.80 -4.88 -3.65
C GLY A 74 10.37 -4.43 -5.00
N GLN A 75 11.10 -5.31 -5.71
CA GLN A 75 11.57 -5.06 -7.07
C GLN A 75 10.43 -4.98 -8.09
N LEU A 76 9.29 -5.63 -7.85
CA LEU A 76 8.13 -5.56 -8.74
C LEU A 76 7.55 -4.14 -8.77
N THR A 77 7.46 -3.49 -7.62
CA THR A 77 7.03 -2.09 -7.52
C THR A 77 8.03 -1.13 -8.16
N GLU A 78 9.32 -1.28 -7.86
CA GLU A 78 10.40 -0.46 -8.43
C GLU A 78 10.43 -0.58 -9.97
N ARG A 79 10.41 -1.80 -10.49
CA ARG A 79 10.41 -2.06 -11.96
C ARG A 79 9.25 -1.36 -12.65
N PHE A 80 8.03 -1.44 -12.07
CA PHE A 80 6.89 -0.74 -12.64
C PHE A 80 7.04 0.79 -12.59
N LEU A 81 7.51 1.35 -11.47
CA LEU A 81 7.68 2.80 -11.33
C LEU A 81 8.70 3.39 -12.31
N LEU A 82 9.67 2.59 -12.76
CA LEU A 82 10.70 2.94 -13.75
C LEU A 82 10.32 2.55 -15.20
N ALA A 83 9.29 1.75 -15.38
CA ALA A 83 8.88 1.26 -16.69
C ALA A 83 8.22 2.36 -17.54
N GLU A 84 8.20 2.16 -18.86
CA GLU A 84 7.54 3.06 -19.83
C GLU A 84 6.29 2.44 -20.45
N ASP A 85 6.12 1.11 -20.32
CA ASP A 85 4.96 0.38 -20.83
C ASP A 85 3.66 0.75 -20.11
N SER A 86 2.52 0.48 -20.73
CA SER A 86 1.22 0.71 -20.09
C SER A 86 1.04 -0.17 -18.85
N PRO A 87 0.24 0.24 -17.85
CA PRO A 87 -0.10 -0.62 -16.71
C PRO A 87 -0.66 -1.98 -17.14
N ALA A 88 -1.45 -2.00 -18.20
CA ALA A 88 -2.04 -3.21 -18.77
C ALA A 88 -0.97 -4.16 -19.34
N ASP A 89 -0.02 -3.63 -20.11
CA ASP A 89 1.03 -4.45 -20.73
C ASP A 89 2.03 -4.94 -19.68
N HIS A 90 2.38 -4.08 -18.72
CA HIS A 90 3.21 -4.46 -17.59
C HIS A 90 2.55 -5.58 -16.76
N ALA A 91 1.27 -5.46 -16.45
CA ALA A 91 0.52 -6.48 -15.72
C ALA A 91 0.52 -7.83 -16.45
N ARG A 92 0.41 -7.83 -17.79
CA ARG A 92 0.48 -9.05 -18.60
C ARG A 92 1.88 -9.66 -18.63
N SER A 93 2.91 -8.83 -18.79
CA SER A 93 4.30 -9.31 -18.84
C SER A 93 4.77 -9.98 -17.55
N LEU A 94 4.18 -9.61 -16.39
CA LEU A 94 4.50 -10.23 -15.12
C LEU A 94 4.05 -11.69 -15.03
N GLN A 95 3.07 -12.14 -15.83
CA GLN A 95 2.51 -13.49 -15.75
C GLN A 95 3.56 -14.59 -15.98
N ASP A 96 4.54 -14.34 -16.81
CA ASP A 96 5.60 -15.32 -17.14
C ASP A 96 6.59 -15.53 -15.99
N ASP A 97 6.79 -14.51 -15.16
CA ASP A 97 7.83 -14.47 -14.14
C ASP A 97 7.31 -14.52 -12.68
N MET A 98 6.01 -14.27 -12.47
CA MET A 98 5.45 -14.08 -11.12
C MET A 98 5.58 -15.30 -10.20
N ASN A 99 5.70 -16.50 -10.77
CA ASN A 99 5.86 -17.75 -9.99
C ASN A 99 7.25 -17.90 -9.34
N ARG A 100 8.22 -17.08 -9.73
CA ARG A 100 9.56 -17.03 -9.12
C ARG A 100 9.53 -16.33 -7.75
N TYR A 101 8.47 -15.56 -7.46
CA TYR A 101 8.35 -14.80 -6.23
C TYR A 101 7.53 -15.53 -5.17
N ASN A 102 7.82 -15.28 -3.91
CA ASN A 102 6.91 -15.61 -2.83
C ASN A 102 5.56 -14.90 -3.04
N GLY A 103 4.50 -15.39 -2.39
CA GLY A 103 3.15 -14.88 -2.57
C GLY A 103 3.04 -13.35 -2.41
N PHE A 104 2.45 -12.69 -3.42
CA PHE A 104 2.27 -11.25 -3.44
C PHE A 104 0.93 -10.84 -4.05
N ASN A 105 0.50 -9.65 -3.69
CA ASN A 105 -0.47 -8.84 -4.41
C ASN A 105 0.22 -7.53 -4.81
N LEU A 106 -0.01 -7.09 -6.01
CA LEU A 106 0.54 -5.88 -6.57
C LEU A 106 -0.58 -5.06 -7.19
N LEU A 107 -0.68 -3.79 -6.82
CA LEU A 107 -1.47 -2.79 -7.51
C LEU A 107 -0.51 -1.92 -8.31
N ILE A 108 -0.76 -1.79 -9.61
CA ILE A 108 0.00 -0.92 -10.51
C ILE A 108 -0.94 -0.10 -11.36
N GLY A 109 -0.60 1.15 -11.57
CA GLY A 109 -1.45 2.03 -12.35
C GLY A 109 -0.80 3.36 -12.68
N ASP A 110 -1.58 4.16 -13.37
CA ASP A 110 -1.27 5.55 -13.71
C ASP A 110 -2.47 6.45 -13.37
N MET A 111 -2.52 7.65 -13.92
CA MET A 111 -3.62 8.58 -13.70
C MET A 111 -4.96 8.13 -14.29
N ASN A 112 -5.00 7.07 -15.14
CA ASN A 112 -6.17 6.65 -15.89
C ASN A 112 -6.69 5.27 -15.50
N GLU A 113 -5.81 4.41 -14.99
CA GLU A 113 -6.19 3.04 -14.70
C GLU A 113 -5.36 2.42 -13.57
N LEU A 114 -5.97 1.48 -12.87
CA LEU A 114 -5.34 0.69 -11.82
C LEU A 114 -5.57 -0.80 -12.10
N TRP A 115 -4.52 -1.59 -12.01
CA TRP A 115 -4.51 -3.03 -12.24
C TRP A 115 -4.12 -3.78 -10.98
N TYR A 116 -4.81 -4.88 -10.72
CA TYR A 116 -4.46 -5.84 -9.69
C TYR A 116 -3.74 -7.03 -10.30
N VAL A 117 -2.59 -7.37 -9.73
CA VAL A 117 -1.78 -8.53 -10.12
C VAL A 117 -1.45 -9.34 -8.85
N SER A 118 -1.66 -10.65 -8.91
CA SER A 118 -1.31 -11.55 -7.80
C SER A 118 -0.89 -12.91 -8.34
N ASN A 119 0.16 -13.49 -7.79
CA ASN A 119 0.54 -14.86 -8.10
C ASN A 119 -0.21 -15.91 -7.25
N ARG A 120 -1.26 -15.49 -6.57
CA ARG A 120 -2.15 -16.34 -5.75
C ARG A 120 -3.63 -16.16 -6.07
N SER A 121 -3.96 -15.47 -7.17
CA SER A 121 -5.34 -15.28 -7.63
C SER A 121 -5.52 -15.82 -9.05
N ASN A 122 -6.56 -16.61 -9.25
CA ASN A 122 -6.94 -17.13 -10.57
C ASN A 122 -7.58 -16.05 -11.49
N ARG A 123 -7.90 -14.87 -10.92
CA ARG A 123 -8.49 -13.73 -11.63
C ARG A 123 -7.46 -12.66 -12.00
N SER A 124 -6.20 -12.90 -11.77
CA SER A 124 -5.09 -11.98 -12.03
C SER A 124 -4.48 -12.23 -13.41
N PRO A 125 -4.00 -11.18 -14.11
CA PRO A 125 -4.22 -9.75 -13.80
C PRO A 125 -5.60 -9.25 -14.26
N HIS A 126 -6.13 -8.19 -13.62
CA HIS A 126 -7.32 -7.50 -14.10
C HIS A 126 -7.35 -6.03 -13.72
N LYS A 127 -8.00 -5.22 -14.55
CA LYS A 127 -8.24 -3.80 -14.29
C LYS A 127 -9.26 -3.62 -13.18
N LEU A 128 -8.99 -2.69 -12.25
CA LEU A 128 -9.96 -2.28 -11.24
C LEU A 128 -10.89 -1.22 -11.82
N HIS A 129 -12.19 -1.41 -11.60
CA HIS A 129 -13.20 -0.41 -11.92
C HIS A 129 -13.42 0.54 -10.73
N PRO A 130 -14.04 1.72 -10.92
CA PRO A 130 -14.33 2.62 -9.81
C PRO A 130 -15.06 1.91 -8.66
N GLY A 131 -14.60 2.11 -7.44
CA GLY A 131 -15.13 1.46 -6.23
C GLY A 131 -14.19 1.59 -5.05
N VAL A 132 -14.62 1.06 -3.90
CA VAL A 132 -13.80 0.98 -2.69
C VAL A 132 -13.33 -0.45 -2.50
N PHE A 133 -12.03 -0.63 -2.46
CA PHE A 133 -11.39 -1.93 -2.35
C PHE A 133 -10.58 -2.04 -1.07
N GLY A 134 -10.56 -3.24 -0.49
CA GLY A 134 -9.67 -3.59 0.60
C GLY A 134 -8.67 -4.66 0.17
N LEU A 135 -7.42 -4.50 0.57
CA LEU A 135 -6.36 -5.46 0.33
C LEU A 135 -5.52 -5.63 1.60
N SER A 136 -5.37 -6.88 2.02
CA SER A 136 -4.49 -7.25 3.12
C SER A 136 -3.47 -8.31 2.66
N ASN A 137 -3.25 -9.33 3.47
CA ASN A 137 -2.28 -10.39 3.17
C ASN A 137 -2.94 -11.65 2.57
N ALA A 138 -4.07 -11.49 1.90
CA ALA A 138 -4.78 -12.49 1.10
C ALA A 138 -5.19 -11.87 -0.23
N GLU A 139 -6.04 -12.55 -1.01
CA GLU A 139 -6.57 -12.02 -2.26
C GLU A 139 -7.38 -10.71 -2.02
N LEU A 140 -7.43 -9.86 -3.04
CA LEU A 140 -8.19 -8.61 -3.04
C LEU A 140 -9.64 -8.87 -2.54
N GLN A 141 -10.12 -8.03 -1.63
CA GLN A 141 -11.46 -8.10 -1.04
C GLN A 141 -11.72 -9.35 -0.16
N THR A 142 -10.69 -10.11 0.23
CA THR A 142 -10.86 -11.19 1.22
C THR A 142 -11.40 -10.59 2.52
N PRO A 143 -12.58 -11.03 3.02
CA PRO A 143 -13.34 -10.32 4.05
C PRO A 143 -12.79 -10.56 5.48
N TRP A 144 -11.51 -10.30 5.67
CA TRP A 144 -10.95 -10.28 7.02
C TRP A 144 -11.52 -9.11 7.83
N PRO A 145 -11.85 -9.29 9.12
CA PRO A 145 -12.51 -8.25 9.92
C PRO A 145 -11.80 -6.90 9.87
N LYS A 146 -10.46 -6.89 10.02
CA LYS A 146 -9.68 -5.67 9.94
C LYS A 146 -9.81 -4.96 8.59
N LEU A 147 -9.84 -5.73 7.50
CA LEU A 147 -9.99 -5.19 6.15
C LEU A 147 -11.37 -4.58 5.95
N VAL A 148 -12.42 -5.31 6.31
CA VAL A 148 -13.81 -4.85 6.16
C VAL A 148 -14.03 -3.58 6.97
N LYS A 149 -13.66 -3.58 8.26
CA LYS A 149 -13.78 -2.42 9.16
C LYS A 149 -13.06 -1.18 8.61
N THR A 150 -11.81 -1.34 8.19
CA THR A 150 -10.98 -0.23 7.68
C THR A 150 -11.52 0.29 6.36
N ARG A 151 -11.84 -0.60 5.41
CA ARG A 151 -12.42 -0.24 4.11
C ARG A 151 -13.71 0.55 4.27
N ASP A 152 -14.62 0.07 5.13
CA ASP A 152 -15.93 0.69 5.32
C ASP A 152 -15.80 2.04 6.04
N ALA A 153 -14.86 2.19 6.98
CA ALA A 153 -14.57 3.46 7.63
C ALA A 153 -14.02 4.50 6.63
N VAL A 154 -13.09 4.09 5.75
CA VAL A 154 -12.57 4.95 4.67
C VAL A 154 -13.69 5.32 3.69
N ALA A 155 -14.53 4.36 3.28
CA ALA A 155 -15.66 4.60 2.40
C ALA A 155 -16.61 5.65 2.99
N THR A 156 -17.02 5.47 4.26
CA THR A 156 -17.90 6.40 4.97
C THR A 156 -17.30 7.81 5.05
N HIS A 157 -16.00 7.93 5.34
CA HIS A 157 -15.32 9.22 5.35
C HIS A 157 -15.37 9.89 3.97
N LEU A 158 -15.01 9.17 2.90
CA LEU A 158 -15.01 9.73 1.54
C LEU A 158 -16.42 10.07 1.04
N GLU A 159 -17.43 9.28 1.39
CA GLU A 159 -18.83 9.56 1.08
C GLU A 159 -19.33 10.86 1.76
N SER A 160 -18.95 11.08 3.02
CA SER A 160 -19.32 12.31 3.76
C SER A 160 -18.78 13.58 3.09
N LEU A 161 -17.65 13.50 2.39
CA LEU A 161 -17.02 14.63 1.70
C LEU A 161 -17.69 14.94 0.36
N SER A 162 -18.36 13.96 -0.26
CA SER A 162 -19.04 14.16 -1.54
C SER A 162 -20.20 15.15 -1.43
N THR A 163 -20.80 15.28 -0.25
CA THR A 163 -21.89 16.23 0.04
C THR A 163 -21.39 17.63 0.39
N THR A 164 -20.16 17.80 0.86
CA THR A 164 -19.60 19.06 1.35
C THR A 164 -18.60 19.70 0.42
N ASN A 165 -18.20 19.00 -0.64
CA ASN A 165 -17.12 19.40 -1.57
C ASN A 165 -15.78 19.71 -0.87
N GLN A 166 -15.55 19.11 0.30
CA GLN A 166 -14.31 19.24 1.05
C GLN A 166 -13.27 18.23 0.53
N ASP A 167 -12.00 18.52 0.79
CA ASP A 167 -10.90 17.58 0.54
C ASP A 167 -10.87 16.49 1.62
N PRO A 168 -10.44 15.26 1.29
CA PRO A 168 -10.22 14.23 2.29
C PRO A 168 -9.27 14.72 3.38
N ASP A 169 -9.72 14.62 4.62
CA ASP A 169 -8.87 14.91 5.76
C ASP A 169 -7.92 13.74 5.99
N TYR A 170 -6.66 13.93 5.63
CA TYR A 170 -5.64 12.90 5.82
C TYR A 170 -5.40 12.56 7.30
N GLN A 171 -5.76 13.44 8.25
CA GLN A 171 -5.69 13.09 9.67
C GLN A 171 -6.71 12.00 10.02
N VAL A 172 -7.95 12.13 9.55
CA VAL A 172 -8.99 11.10 9.73
C VAL A 172 -8.56 9.77 9.11
N LEU A 173 -7.91 9.80 7.93
CA LEU A 173 -7.40 8.59 7.31
C LEU A 173 -6.27 7.94 8.12
N PHE A 174 -5.38 8.73 8.71
CA PHE A 174 -4.36 8.21 9.65
C PHE A 174 -5.00 7.62 10.91
N ASP A 175 -6.04 8.25 11.44
CA ASP A 175 -6.74 7.78 12.64
C ASP A 175 -7.44 6.43 12.39
N ILE A 176 -8.09 6.27 11.23
CA ILE A 176 -8.67 4.99 10.80
C ILE A 176 -7.60 3.89 10.77
N MET A 177 -6.42 4.18 10.24
CA MET A 177 -5.32 3.22 10.13
C MET A 177 -4.61 2.94 11.47
N SER A 178 -4.84 3.76 12.49
CA SER A 178 -4.25 3.61 13.83
C SER A 178 -5.02 2.65 14.74
N ASP A 179 -6.12 2.07 14.27
CA ASP A 179 -6.97 1.15 15.04
C ASP A 179 -6.20 -0.10 15.46
N ARG A 180 -6.15 -0.34 16.78
CA ARG A 180 -5.46 -1.47 17.42
C ARG A 180 -6.41 -2.56 17.91
N GLN A 181 -7.68 -2.47 17.61
CA GLN A 181 -8.68 -3.44 18.09
C GLN A 181 -8.52 -4.75 17.32
N THR A 182 -8.28 -5.83 18.04
CA THR A 182 -8.29 -7.19 17.52
C THR A 182 -9.72 -7.74 17.59
N PRO A 183 -10.25 -8.35 16.53
CA PRO A 183 -11.56 -9.01 16.59
C PRO A 183 -11.53 -10.23 17.50
N PRO A 184 -12.69 -10.72 17.96
CA PRO A 184 -12.81 -11.99 18.68
C PRO A 184 -12.22 -13.17 17.88
N ASP A 185 -11.78 -14.21 18.58
CA ASP A 185 -11.09 -15.36 17.99
C ASP A 185 -11.89 -16.09 16.91
N ASP A 186 -13.20 -16.18 17.09
CA ASP A 186 -14.13 -16.83 16.16
C ASP A 186 -14.31 -16.06 14.83
N GLN A 187 -13.86 -14.80 14.79
CA GLN A 187 -13.86 -13.96 13.59
C GLN A 187 -12.47 -13.87 12.94
N LEU A 188 -11.42 -14.31 13.63
CA LEU A 188 -10.06 -14.27 13.07
C LEU A 188 -9.93 -15.25 11.89
N PRO A 189 -9.13 -14.90 10.86
CA PRO A 189 -8.84 -15.83 9.78
C PRO A 189 -8.03 -17.01 10.31
N SER A 190 -8.15 -18.14 9.64
CA SER A 190 -7.29 -19.31 9.88
C SER A 190 -6.32 -19.47 8.71
N THR A 191 -5.16 -18.80 8.78
CA THR A 191 -4.17 -18.82 7.70
C THR A 191 -3.03 -19.81 7.92
N GLY A 192 -3.10 -20.58 9.02
CA GLY A 192 -2.09 -21.57 9.38
C GLY A 192 -0.92 -21.05 10.23
N VAL A 193 -0.96 -19.77 10.66
CA VAL A 193 0.07 -19.18 11.53
C VAL A 193 -0.15 -19.50 13.02
N GLY A 194 -1.33 -20.05 13.37
CA GLY A 194 -1.75 -20.31 14.75
C GLY A 194 -2.44 -19.11 15.40
N ILE A 195 -3.32 -19.40 16.38
CA ILE A 195 -4.25 -18.40 16.94
C ILE A 195 -3.53 -17.20 17.56
N GLU A 196 -2.42 -17.37 18.24
CA GLU A 196 -1.68 -16.28 18.87
C GLU A 196 -1.16 -15.28 17.82
N ARG A 197 -0.68 -15.78 16.68
CA ARG A 197 -0.27 -14.90 15.57
C ARG A 197 -1.46 -14.28 14.85
N GLU A 198 -2.57 -15.02 14.71
CA GLU A 198 -3.79 -14.42 14.12
C GLU A 198 -4.31 -13.27 14.98
N ARG A 199 -4.30 -13.39 16.32
CA ARG A 199 -4.62 -12.29 17.25
C ARG A 199 -3.69 -11.10 17.06
N MET A 200 -2.35 -11.34 17.05
CA MET A 200 -1.34 -10.30 16.86
C MET A 200 -1.53 -9.55 15.53
N LEU A 201 -1.85 -10.27 14.46
CA LEU A 201 -2.02 -9.74 13.10
C LEU A 201 -3.45 -9.27 12.80
N GLY A 202 -4.37 -9.36 13.78
CA GLY A 202 -5.81 -9.15 13.59
C GLY A 202 -6.24 -7.69 13.53
N SER A 203 -5.43 -6.76 14.04
CA SER A 203 -5.74 -5.32 13.99
C SER A 203 -5.17 -4.65 12.74
N PRO A 204 -5.72 -3.50 12.30
CA PRO A 204 -5.12 -2.65 11.27
C PRO A 204 -3.74 -2.13 11.67
N PHE A 205 -3.58 -1.63 12.91
CA PHE A 205 -2.30 -1.20 13.47
C PHE A 205 -1.75 -2.27 14.40
N ILE A 206 -0.62 -2.86 14.05
CA ILE A 206 -0.02 -3.97 14.78
C ILE A 206 1.06 -3.43 15.73
N LYS A 207 1.01 -3.88 16.99
CA LYS A 207 2.04 -3.63 17.99
C LYS A 207 2.41 -4.92 18.69
N SER A 208 3.65 -5.36 18.52
CA SER A 208 4.24 -6.46 19.28
C SER A 208 5.74 -6.20 19.54
N GLU A 209 6.40 -7.06 20.28
CA GLU A 209 7.80 -6.90 20.69
C GLU A 209 8.76 -6.89 19.50
N THR A 210 8.53 -7.76 18.49
CA THR A 210 9.47 -7.97 17.38
C THR A 210 8.94 -7.55 16.03
N TYR A 211 7.61 -7.33 15.90
CA TYR A 211 6.90 -7.07 14.67
C TYR A 211 5.81 -6.01 14.88
N GLY A 212 5.59 -5.14 13.93
CA GLY A 212 4.53 -4.15 14.02
C GLY A 212 4.45 -3.20 12.84
N THR A 213 3.48 -2.29 12.92
CA THR A 213 3.30 -1.24 11.93
C THR A 213 4.47 -0.27 11.99
N ARG A 214 5.19 -0.16 10.87
CA ARG A 214 6.40 0.66 10.74
C ARG A 214 6.10 2.04 10.17
N CYS A 215 5.15 2.10 9.25
CA CYS A 215 4.62 3.36 8.73
C CYS A 215 3.18 3.19 8.28
N THR A 216 2.47 4.32 8.25
CA THR A 216 1.20 4.49 7.55
C THR A 216 1.44 5.47 6.43
N THR A 217 1.01 5.11 5.22
CA THR A 217 1.17 5.93 4.03
C THR A 217 -0.19 6.19 3.39
N ILE A 218 -0.44 7.44 2.99
CA ILE A 218 -1.63 7.88 2.28
C ILE A 218 -1.19 8.46 0.94
N VAL A 219 -1.83 8.03 -0.14
CA VAL A 219 -1.69 8.62 -1.47
C VAL A 219 -3.02 9.20 -1.89
N MET A 220 -2.99 10.43 -2.36
CA MET A 220 -4.16 11.12 -2.91
C MET A 220 -3.81 11.69 -4.29
N VAL A 221 -4.56 11.32 -5.30
CA VAL A 221 -4.40 11.81 -6.66
C VAL A 221 -5.56 12.71 -6.99
N SER A 222 -5.28 13.94 -7.46
CA SER A 222 -6.27 14.91 -7.86
C SER A 222 -6.48 14.92 -9.38
N GLN A 223 -7.59 15.48 -9.84
CA GLN A 223 -7.92 15.59 -11.27
C GLN A 223 -6.94 16.46 -12.07
N ASP A 224 -6.23 17.38 -11.43
CA ASP A 224 -5.21 18.21 -12.09
C ASP A 224 -3.88 17.47 -12.30
N GLU A 225 -3.86 16.14 -12.04
CA GLU A 225 -2.71 15.26 -12.16
C GLU A 225 -1.60 15.57 -11.15
N THR A 226 -1.96 16.14 -10.00
CA THR A 226 -1.09 16.24 -8.84
C THR A 226 -1.35 15.07 -7.90
N ALA A 227 -0.33 14.33 -7.55
CA ALA A 227 -0.41 13.30 -6.53
C ALA A 227 0.27 13.79 -5.24
N TRP A 228 -0.32 13.45 -4.11
CA TRP A 228 0.24 13.69 -2.79
C TRP A 228 0.53 12.38 -2.10
N ILE A 229 1.68 12.27 -1.46
CA ILE A 229 2.04 11.16 -0.60
C ILE A 229 2.39 11.68 0.79
N PHE A 230 1.73 11.11 1.80
CA PHE A 230 1.90 11.43 3.21
C PHE A 230 2.36 10.17 3.91
N GLU A 231 3.32 10.27 4.82
CA GLU A 231 3.75 9.14 5.62
C GLU A 231 3.97 9.53 7.08
N ARG A 232 3.56 8.65 8.00
CA ARG A 232 3.96 8.65 9.40
C ARG A 232 4.76 7.40 9.68
N THR A 233 5.91 7.55 10.31
CA THR A 233 6.75 6.43 10.77
C THR A 233 6.60 6.21 12.26
N PHE A 234 6.78 4.96 12.70
CA PHE A 234 6.55 4.55 14.09
C PHE A 234 7.73 3.76 14.64
N ASN A 235 7.99 3.96 15.94
CA ASN A 235 8.88 3.11 16.73
C ASN A 235 8.16 1.79 17.15
N PRO A 236 8.87 0.83 17.78
CA PRO A 236 8.25 -0.41 18.27
C PRO A 236 7.08 -0.20 19.24
N ASP A 237 7.07 0.91 19.96
CA ASP A 237 5.97 1.27 20.87
C ASP A 237 4.74 1.84 20.16
N GLY A 238 4.83 2.02 18.83
CA GLY A 238 3.77 2.61 18.02
C GLY A 238 3.60 4.11 18.25
N GLN A 239 4.68 4.80 18.66
CA GLN A 239 4.76 6.25 18.76
C GLN A 239 5.29 6.81 17.44
N ILE A 240 4.77 7.97 17.02
CA ILE A 240 5.21 8.65 15.81
C ILE A 240 6.65 9.12 16.00
N THR A 241 7.54 8.75 15.09
CA THR A 241 8.96 9.15 15.07
C THR A 241 9.30 10.10 13.92
N GLY A 242 8.42 10.20 12.93
CA GLY A 242 8.60 11.09 11.79
C GLY A 242 7.33 11.24 10.99
N SER A 243 7.27 12.31 10.22
CA SER A 243 6.23 12.57 9.23
C SER A 243 6.86 13.17 7.98
N ALA A 244 6.38 12.76 6.82
CA ALA A 244 6.82 13.27 5.54
C ALA A 244 5.60 13.55 4.65
N LYS A 245 5.71 14.59 3.81
CA LYS A 245 4.71 14.94 2.82
C LYS A 245 5.40 15.40 1.55
N TRP A 246 5.02 14.80 0.43
CA TRP A 246 5.54 15.14 -0.88
C TRP A 246 4.43 15.35 -1.88
N GLY A 247 4.56 16.39 -2.71
CA GLY A 247 3.75 16.60 -3.91
C GLY A 247 4.50 16.07 -5.14
N VAL A 248 3.75 15.47 -6.05
CA VAL A 248 4.24 15.00 -7.35
C VAL A 248 3.35 15.64 -8.43
N ASP A 249 3.93 16.59 -9.15
CA ASP A 249 3.30 17.23 -10.32
C ASP A 249 3.72 16.45 -11.57
N THR A 250 2.81 15.64 -12.09
CA THR A 250 3.11 14.75 -13.22
C THR A 250 3.22 15.50 -14.54
N LYS A 251 2.52 16.64 -14.68
CA LYS A 251 2.63 17.52 -15.87
C LYS A 251 4.01 18.14 -15.98
N ARG A 252 4.58 18.55 -14.85
CA ARG A 252 5.92 19.17 -14.79
C ARG A 252 7.02 18.14 -14.53
N LYS A 253 6.66 16.87 -14.31
CA LYS A 253 7.56 15.77 -13.97
C LYS A 253 8.51 16.11 -12.80
N LYS A 254 7.93 16.62 -11.72
CA LYS A 254 8.66 17.08 -10.54
C LYS A 254 8.02 16.62 -9.25
N SER A 255 8.86 16.35 -8.27
CA SER A 255 8.45 16.19 -6.89
C SER A 255 8.96 17.37 -6.05
N TYR A 256 8.22 17.72 -5.00
CA TYR A 256 8.57 18.78 -4.07
C TYR A 256 8.10 18.45 -2.66
N PRO A 257 8.89 18.85 -1.63
CA PRO A 257 8.44 18.71 -0.27
C PRO A 257 7.25 19.64 -0.03
N ALA A 258 6.27 19.17 0.71
CA ALA A 258 5.15 19.98 1.13
C ALA A 258 5.16 20.14 2.65
N ASN A 259 4.69 21.26 3.15
CA ASN A 259 4.55 21.44 4.60
C ASN A 259 3.55 20.42 5.13
N PRO A 260 3.88 19.75 6.24
CA PRO A 260 3.03 18.73 6.86
C PRO A 260 1.70 19.29 7.36
#